data_1de88dc68ca0d575687bcdb20721604f
#
_entry.id   1de88dc68ca0d575687bcdb20721604f
#
_cell.length_a   1.000
_cell.length_b   1.000
_cell.length_c   1.000
_cell.angle_alpha   90.00
_cell.angle_beta   90.00
_cell.angle_gamma   90.00
#
_symmetry.space_group_name_H-M   'P 1'
#
loop_
_entity.id
_entity.type
_entity.pdbx_description
1 polymer ?
#
loop_
_entity_poly.entity_id
_entity_poly.type
_entity_poly.pdbx_seq_one_letter_code
_entity_poly.pdbx_strand_id
1 'polypeptide(L)'
;MTHLKYKRGDVYWVNLDPTIGSEIKKTRPAVIISNNVQNMVGHRIIVAPMTSIVHKVYPFEVLIHLEGKKSKVMLDQIRTMDCARLGGKLGRLSAEELDILDKVLKLVLSLS
;
A
#
# COMPACT_ATOMS: atom_id res chain seq x y z
N MET A 1 -25.17 -0.73 -10.89
CA MET A 1 -24.18 -1.00 -9.83
C MET A 1 -22.81 -0.51 -10.26
N THR A 2 -22.16 0.26 -9.41
CA THR A 2 -20.85 0.82 -9.73
C THR A 2 -19.76 -0.14 -9.29
N HIS A 3 -18.91 -0.53 -10.21
CA HIS A 3 -17.74 -1.34 -9.89
C HIS A 3 -16.56 -0.46 -9.53
N LEU A 4 -15.92 -0.76 -8.40
CA LEU A 4 -14.67 -0.14 -8.04
C LEU A 4 -13.54 -0.78 -8.85
N LYS A 5 -12.83 0.03 -9.61
CA LYS A 5 -11.65 -0.43 -10.33
C LYS A 5 -10.52 -0.73 -9.34
N TYR A 6 -10.35 0.16 -8.34
CA TYR A 6 -9.34 0.04 -7.30
C TYR A 6 -10.04 -0.02 -5.96
N LYS A 7 -9.71 -1.02 -5.14
CA LYS A 7 -10.31 -1.22 -3.82
C LYS A 7 -9.24 -1.12 -2.75
N ARG A 8 -9.63 -0.57 -1.60
CA ARG A 8 -8.76 -0.55 -0.44
C ARG A 8 -8.32 -1.98 -0.10
N GLY A 9 -7.01 -2.17 0.07
CA GLY A 9 -6.43 -3.49 0.31
C GLY A 9 -5.94 -4.22 -0.93
N ASP A 10 -6.26 -3.72 -2.13
CA ASP A 10 -5.70 -4.27 -3.35
C ASP A 10 -4.21 -3.93 -3.45
N VAL A 11 -3.43 -4.86 -4.00
CA VAL A 11 -2.01 -4.68 -4.23
C VAL A 11 -1.74 -4.59 -5.72
N TYR A 12 -1.06 -3.53 -6.13
CA TYR A 12 -0.70 -3.27 -7.53
C TYR A 12 0.79 -3.02 -7.67
N TRP A 13 1.31 -3.26 -8.85
CA TRP A 13 2.59 -2.69 -9.25
C TRP A 13 2.44 -1.17 -9.35
N VAL A 14 3.37 -0.42 -8.78
CA VAL A 14 3.34 1.05 -8.81
C VAL A 14 4.72 1.57 -9.17
N ASN A 15 4.75 2.52 -10.10
CA ASN A 15 5.97 3.25 -10.41
C ASN A 15 6.15 4.37 -9.40
N LEU A 16 7.14 4.24 -8.52
CA LEU A 16 7.40 5.18 -7.44
C LEU A 16 8.35 6.31 -7.84
N ASP A 17 9.03 6.18 -8.97
CA ASP A 17 9.95 7.21 -9.43
C ASP A 17 9.21 8.42 -10.04
N PRO A 18 9.75 9.63 -9.91
CA PRO A 18 10.97 9.98 -9.20
C PRO A 18 10.79 10.02 -7.68
N THR A 19 11.86 9.69 -6.96
CA THR A 19 11.92 9.72 -5.51
C THR A 19 13.14 10.54 -5.07
N ILE A 20 13.17 10.89 -3.78
CA ILE A 20 14.23 11.73 -3.21
C ILE A 20 14.86 11.00 -2.03
N GLY A 21 16.20 11.01 -2.00
CA GLY A 21 16.98 10.50 -0.87
C GLY A 21 16.73 9.03 -0.58
N SER A 22 16.35 8.71 0.64
CA SER A 22 16.16 7.34 1.11
C SER A 22 14.78 6.75 0.83
N GLU A 23 13.91 7.48 0.11
CA GLU A 23 12.62 6.95 -0.30
C GLU A 23 12.82 5.71 -1.18
N ILE A 24 11.92 4.73 -1.03
CA ILE A 24 11.98 3.53 -1.87
C ILE A 24 11.71 3.89 -3.33
N LYS A 25 12.49 3.29 -4.22
CA LYS A 25 12.52 3.65 -5.63
C LYS A 25 11.96 2.55 -6.51
N LYS A 26 11.82 2.87 -7.81
CA LYS A 26 11.48 1.95 -8.88
C LYS A 26 10.03 1.49 -8.82
N THR A 27 9.71 0.52 -9.65
CA THR A 27 8.42 -0.14 -9.66
C THR A 27 8.40 -1.20 -8.57
N ARG A 28 7.44 -1.09 -7.69
CA ARG A 28 7.29 -1.97 -6.53
C ARG A 28 5.84 -2.32 -6.32
N PRO A 29 5.55 -3.44 -5.63
CA PRO A 29 4.20 -3.65 -5.13
C PRO A 29 3.84 -2.56 -4.12
N ALA A 30 2.59 -2.14 -4.14
CA ALA A 30 2.06 -1.22 -3.16
C ALA A 30 0.60 -1.54 -2.89
N VAL A 31 0.17 -1.35 -1.65
CA VAL A 31 -1.21 -1.60 -1.25
C VAL A 31 -1.99 -0.28 -1.25
N ILE A 32 -3.20 -0.32 -1.79
CA ILE A 32 -4.12 0.82 -1.77
C ILE A 32 -4.69 0.94 -0.36
N ILE A 33 -4.46 2.09 0.28
CA ILE A 33 -4.93 2.34 1.64
C ILE A 33 -5.99 3.45 1.71
N SER A 34 -6.20 4.19 0.63
CA SER A 34 -7.28 5.18 0.58
C SER A 34 -8.64 4.49 0.63
N ASN A 35 -9.63 5.17 1.21
CA ASN A 35 -10.98 4.62 1.31
C ASN A 35 -11.63 4.48 -0.06
N ASN A 36 -12.65 3.63 -0.14
CA ASN A 36 -13.26 3.30 -1.42
C ASN A 36 -14.07 4.46 -2.03
N VAL A 37 -14.49 5.44 -1.24
CA VAL A 37 -15.12 6.64 -1.78
C VAL A 37 -14.11 7.44 -2.60
N GLN A 38 -12.92 7.67 -2.05
CA GLN A 38 -11.84 8.33 -2.79
C GLN A 38 -11.43 7.51 -4.02
N ASN A 39 -11.33 6.19 -3.87
CA ASN A 39 -10.91 5.30 -4.97
C ASN A 39 -11.92 5.30 -6.12
N MET A 40 -13.18 5.52 -5.83
CA MET A 40 -14.25 5.56 -6.83
C MET A 40 -14.29 6.90 -7.58
N VAL A 41 -14.14 7.99 -6.84
CA VAL A 41 -14.33 9.35 -7.39
C VAL A 41 -13.07 9.87 -8.06
N GLY A 42 -11.91 9.55 -7.48
CA GLY A 42 -10.68 10.25 -7.77
C GLY A 42 -9.86 9.65 -8.90
N HIS A 43 -8.98 10.49 -9.41
CA HIS A 43 -7.89 10.09 -10.29
C HIS A 43 -6.63 9.79 -9.47
N ARG A 44 -6.70 9.98 -8.16
CA ARG A 44 -5.60 9.79 -7.22
C ARG A 44 -6.00 8.84 -6.11
N ILE A 45 -5.06 8.05 -5.67
CA ILE A 45 -5.21 7.10 -4.56
C ILE A 45 -4.04 7.28 -3.60
N ILE A 46 -4.20 6.78 -2.39
CA ILE A 46 -3.12 6.72 -1.41
C ILE A 46 -2.63 5.29 -1.34
N VAL A 47 -1.34 5.10 -1.48
CA VAL A 47 -0.72 3.78 -1.44
C VAL A 47 0.37 3.71 -0.40
N ALA A 48 0.66 2.49 0.07
CA ALA A 48 1.80 2.19 0.91
C ALA A 48 2.70 1.20 0.15
N PRO A 49 3.97 1.57 -0.11
CA PRO A 49 4.87 0.68 -0.84
C PRO A 49 5.26 -0.53 0.00
N MET A 50 5.64 -1.59 -0.68
CA MET A 50 6.02 -2.87 -0.09
C MET A 50 7.41 -3.27 -0.55
N THR A 51 8.07 -4.10 0.26
CA THR A 51 9.37 -4.70 -0.09
C THR A 51 9.43 -6.14 0.38
N SER A 52 10.16 -6.97 -0.35
CA SER A 52 10.43 -8.36 0.04
C SER A 52 11.59 -8.47 1.04
N ILE A 53 12.27 -7.37 1.34
CA ILE A 53 13.35 -7.37 2.32
C ILE A 53 12.71 -7.30 3.71
N VAL A 54 12.63 -8.45 4.38
CA VAL A 54 11.87 -8.60 5.63
C VAL A 54 12.71 -9.05 6.82
N HIS A 55 14.04 -9.02 6.71
CA HIS A 55 14.90 -9.43 7.82
C HIS A 55 14.76 -8.49 9.03
N LYS A 56 14.25 -7.29 8.85
CA LYS A 56 13.93 -6.35 9.91
C LYS A 56 12.58 -5.70 9.60
N VAL A 57 11.67 -5.75 10.58
CA VAL A 57 10.35 -5.12 10.47
C VAL A 57 10.22 -4.12 11.61
N TYR A 58 10.11 -2.84 11.27
CA TYR A 58 9.95 -1.78 12.26
C TYR A 58 8.50 -1.71 12.76
N PRO A 59 8.26 -1.08 13.94
CA PRO A 59 6.89 -0.94 14.48
C PRO A 59 5.91 -0.19 13.57
N PHE A 60 6.42 0.58 12.61
CA PHE A 60 5.61 1.31 11.63
C PHE A 60 5.46 0.55 10.30
N GLU A 61 5.81 -0.73 10.28
CA GLU A 61 5.72 -1.59 9.11
C GLU A 61 4.84 -2.81 9.44
N VAL A 62 4.25 -3.41 8.42
CA VAL A 62 3.37 -4.56 8.59
C VAL A 62 3.87 -5.72 7.73
N LEU A 63 4.16 -6.86 8.38
CA LEU A 63 4.51 -8.08 7.67
C LEU A 63 3.26 -8.71 7.09
N ILE A 64 3.29 -9.04 5.81
CA ILE A 64 2.20 -9.72 5.12
C ILE A 64 2.73 -10.85 4.26
N HIS A 65 1.81 -11.65 3.73
CA HIS A 65 2.12 -12.66 2.71
C HIS A 65 1.42 -12.27 1.42
N LEU A 66 2.19 -12.19 0.34
CA LEU A 66 1.68 -11.92 -0.99
C LEU A 66 2.10 -13.06 -1.89
N GLU A 67 1.12 -13.79 -2.43
CA GLU A 67 1.37 -14.95 -3.28
C GLU A 67 2.31 -15.97 -2.63
N GLY A 68 2.11 -16.21 -1.33
CA GLY A 68 2.92 -17.17 -0.57
C GLY A 68 4.29 -16.67 -0.15
N LYS A 69 4.65 -15.44 -0.48
CA LYS A 69 5.94 -14.84 -0.12
C LYS A 69 5.76 -13.79 0.95
N LYS A 70 6.74 -13.73 1.87
CA LYS A 70 6.77 -12.70 2.89
C LYS A 70 7.14 -11.36 2.26
N SER A 71 6.39 -10.33 2.62
CA SER A 71 6.66 -8.93 2.26
C SER A 71 6.29 -8.06 3.43
N LYS A 72 6.76 -6.82 3.44
CA LYS A 72 6.32 -5.86 4.44
C LYS A 72 5.80 -4.60 3.79
N VAL A 73 4.77 -4.02 4.39
CA VAL A 73 4.18 -2.75 3.99
C VAL A 73 4.84 -1.64 4.80
N MET A 74 5.37 -0.64 4.10
CA MET A 74 6.08 0.48 4.74
C MET A 74 5.13 1.66 4.90
N LEU A 75 4.46 1.73 6.07
CA LEU A 75 3.45 2.76 6.32
C LEU A 75 4.03 4.15 6.60
N ASP A 76 5.33 4.25 6.86
CA ASP A 76 6.01 5.53 6.96
C ASP A 76 6.26 6.17 5.59
N GLN A 77 6.04 5.43 4.50
CA GLN A 77 6.24 5.90 3.12
C GLN A 77 4.95 5.99 2.32
N ILE A 78 3.82 6.15 3.00
CA ILE A 78 2.54 6.32 2.30
C ILE A 78 2.58 7.59 1.45
N ARG A 79 1.96 7.53 0.28
CA ARG A 79 1.92 8.68 -0.62
C ARG A 79 0.69 8.63 -1.52
N THR A 80 0.26 9.82 -1.92
CA THR A 80 -0.80 9.97 -2.91
C THR A 80 -0.18 9.87 -4.30
N MET A 81 -0.83 9.11 -5.18
CA MET A 81 -0.38 8.91 -6.55
C MET A 81 -1.53 9.04 -7.52
N ASP A 82 -1.22 9.49 -8.72
CA ASP A 82 -2.14 9.39 -9.84
C ASP A 82 -2.33 7.92 -10.21
N CYS A 83 -3.55 7.52 -10.51
CA CYS A 83 -3.86 6.14 -10.90
C CYS A 83 -3.10 5.70 -12.16
N ALA A 84 -2.64 6.62 -12.98
CA ALA A 84 -1.82 6.30 -14.15
C ALA A 84 -0.48 5.65 -13.79
N ARG A 85 -0.04 5.76 -12.54
CA ARG A 85 1.18 5.12 -12.07
C ARG A 85 1.01 3.64 -11.70
N LEU A 86 -0.24 3.15 -11.66
CA LEU A 86 -0.53 1.76 -11.33
C LEU A 86 -0.33 0.86 -12.55
N GLY A 87 0.34 -0.24 -12.32
CA GLY A 87 0.45 -1.32 -13.29
C GLY A 87 -0.57 -2.43 -13.02
N GLY A 88 -0.17 -3.68 -13.20
CA GLY A 88 -1.05 -4.82 -12.99
C GLY A 88 -1.34 -5.09 -11.51
N LYS A 89 -2.53 -5.63 -11.27
CA LYS A 89 -2.93 -6.08 -9.94
C LYS A 89 -2.17 -7.36 -9.58
N LEU A 90 -1.61 -7.39 -8.37
CA LEU A 90 -0.87 -8.55 -7.87
C LEU A 90 -1.69 -9.42 -6.93
N GLY A 91 -2.63 -8.82 -6.22
CA GLY A 91 -3.40 -9.56 -5.23
C GLY A 91 -4.14 -8.62 -4.30
N ARG A 92 -4.40 -9.11 -3.10
CA ARG A 92 -5.19 -8.39 -2.11
C ARG A 92 -4.77 -8.83 -0.72
N LEU A 93 -4.73 -7.91 0.22
CA LEU A 93 -4.53 -8.25 1.63
C LEU A 93 -5.77 -8.96 2.17
N SER A 94 -5.55 -9.92 3.08
CA SER A 94 -6.64 -10.55 3.80
C SER A 94 -7.29 -9.54 4.75
N ALA A 95 -8.50 -9.88 5.22
CA ALA A 95 -9.19 -9.05 6.22
C ALA A 95 -8.36 -8.91 7.50
N GLU A 96 -7.67 -9.98 7.90
CA GLU A 96 -6.81 -9.96 9.09
C GLU A 96 -5.60 -9.04 8.88
N GLU A 97 -4.97 -9.13 7.72
CA GLU A 97 -3.85 -8.26 7.38
C GLU A 97 -4.26 -6.79 7.32
N LEU A 98 -5.43 -6.49 6.75
CA LEU A 98 -5.98 -5.14 6.73
C LEU A 98 -6.26 -4.61 8.14
N ASP A 99 -6.77 -5.45 9.03
CA ASP A 99 -7.03 -5.06 10.41
C ASP A 99 -5.74 -4.66 11.13
N ILE A 100 -4.69 -5.46 10.94
CA ILE A 100 -3.37 -5.15 11.49
C ILE A 100 -2.81 -3.86 10.89
N LEU A 101 -2.94 -3.72 9.58
CA LEU A 101 -2.51 -2.52 8.88
C LEU A 101 -3.20 -1.26 9.43
N ASP A 102 -4.50 -1.34 9.67
CA ASP A 102 -5.26 -0.22 10.21
C ASP A 102 -4.74 0.22 11.58
N LYS A 103 -4.41 -0.75 12.44
CA LYS A 103 -3.87 -0.48 13.77
C LYS A 103 -2.50 0.20 13.69
N VAL A 104 -1.64 -0.30 12.81
CA VAL A 104 -0.30 0.27 12.62
C VAL A 104 -0.39 1.66 11.97
N LEU A 105 -1.30 1.84 11.03
CA LEU A 105 -1.51 3.14 10.38
C LEU A 105 -1.96 4.20 11.40
N LYS A 106 -2.84 3.84 12.32
CA LYS A 106 -3.23 4.73 13.42
C LYS A 106 -2.02 5.12 14.26
N LEU A 107 -1.15 4.18 14.54
CA LEU A 107 0.09 4.44 15.28
C LEU A 107 0.99 5.41 14.51
N VAL A 108 1.23 5.15 13.24
CA VAL A 108 2.09 5.97 12.38
C VAL A 108 1.60 7.41 12.32
N LEU A 109 0.29 7.59 12.22
CA LEU A 109 -0.33 8.91 12.08
C LEU A 109 -0.76 9.51 13.43
N SER A 110 -0.46 8.82 14.54
CA SER A 110 -0.84 9.25 15.89
C SER A 110 -2.35 9.47 16.05
N LEU A 111 -3.14 8.60 15.45
CA LEU A 111 -4.60 8.62 15.56
C LEU A 111 -5.05 7.71 16.70
N SER A 112 -6.08 8.15 17.41
CA SER A 112 -6.64 7.38 18.53
C SER A 112 -7.67 6.35 18.06
#